data_5cb168f952e4c2c617ca3cb6c1b157c6
#
_entry.id   5cb168f952e4c2c617ca3cb6c1b157c6
#
_cell.length_a   1.000
_cell.length_b   1.000
_cell.length_c   1.000
_cell.angle_alpha   90.00
_cell.angle_beta   90.00
_cell.angle_gamma   90.00
#
_symmetry.space_group_name_H-M   'P 1'
#
loop_
_entity.id
_entity.type
_entity.pdbx_description
1 polymer ?
#
loop_
_entity_poly.entity_id
_entity_poly.type
_entity_poly.pdbx_seq_one_letter_code
_entity_poly.pdbx_strand_id
1 'polypeptide(L)'
;MDILVIGIAGGSGSGKSTITQWLAKRFGDDVTVIRHDDYYKEQHDKTYAERVKQNYDCPEAFDTALLAEHLMKLRAGESIECPVYDYTIHDRSDKVTLIKPTPVLIIDGILVLQDERLRNMMDIKIPVIYRYINPIFILISIKLPPVLMASLFSTACGKPG
;
A
#
# COMPACT_ATOMS: atom_id res chain seq x y z
N MET A 1 9.29 -11.67 12.81
CA MET A 1 8.00 -12.10 12.23
C MET A 1 8.15 -12.04 10.73
N ASP A 2 7.77 -13.11 9.99
CA ASP A 2 7.77 -13.05 8.53
C ASP A 2 6.53 -12.29 8.08
N ILE A 3 6.73 -11.04 7.70
CA ILE A 3 5.64 -10.16 7.22
C ILE A 3 5.60 -10.24 5.70
N LEU A 4 4.43 -10.56 5.15
CA LEU A 4 4.16 -10.53 3.72
C LEU A 4 3.90 -9.09 3.27
N VAL A 5 4.70 -8.56 2.35
CA VAL A 5 4.53 -7.22 1.80
C VAL A 5 4.00 -7.30 0.38
N ILE A 6 2.84 -6.70 0.15
CA ILE A 6 2.14 -6.65 -1.14
C ILE A 6 2.15 -5.21 -1.66
N GLY A 7 2.77 -4.97 -2.79
CA GLY A 7 2.71 -3.68 -3.48
C GLY A 7 1.61 -3.67 -4.55
N ILE A 8 0.71 -2.69 -4.48
CA ILE A 8 -0.36 -2.50 -5.46
C ILE A 8 -0.17 -1.15 -6.14
N ALA A 9 0.18 -1.17 -7.41
CA ALA A 9 0.39 0.03 -8.21
C ALA A 9 -0.66 0.19 -9.30
N GLY A 10 -1.06 1.42 -9.56
CA GLY A 10 -1.97 1.72 -10.66
C GLY A 10 -2.45 3.16 -10.62
N GLY A 11 -2.76 3.72 -11.79
CA GLY A 11 -3.25 5.08 -11.91
C GLY A 11 -4.63 5.29 -11.27
N SER A 12 -5.03 6.55 -11.15
CA SER A 12 -6.37 6.90 -10.71
C SER A 12 -7.43 6.23 -11.60
N GLY A 13 -8.45 5.63 -11.00
CA GLY A 13 -9.53 4.96 -11.73
C GLY A 13 -9.18 3.58 -12.31
N SER A 14 -7.96 3.04 -12.10
CA SER A 14 -7.58 1.70 -12.58
C SER A 14 -8.30 0.54 -11.88
N GLY A 15 -8.90 0.79 -10.72
CA GLY A 15 -9.48 -0.24 -9.86
C GLY A 15 -8.57 -0.69 -8.71
N LYS A 16 -7.43 -0.04 -8.54
CA LYS A 16 -6.45 -0.32 -7.47
C LYS A 16 -7.10 -0.36 -6.09
N SER A 17 -7.88 0.67 -5.73
CA SER A 17 -8.56 0.75 -4.43
C SER A 17 -9.57 -0.39 -4.22
N THR A 18 -10.21 -0.87 -5.27
CA THR A 18 -11.12 -2.02 -5.19
C THR A 18 -10.37 -3.29 -4.81
N ILE A 19 -9.20 -3.53 -5.41
CA ILE A 19 -8.35 -4.68 -5.10
C ILE A 19 -7.81 -4.57 -3.68
N THR A 20 -7.31 -3.40 -3.30
CA THR A 20 -6.81 -3.12 -1.94
C THR A 20 -7.88 -3.40 -0.89
N GLN A 21 -9.10 -2.89 -1.09
CA GLN A 21 -10.22 -3.11 -0.17
C GLN A 21 -10.65 -4.57 -0.11
N TRP A 22 -10.68 -5.26 -1.26
CA TRP A 22 -11.02 -6.68 -1.30
C TRP A 22 -10.00 -7.52 -0.53
N LEU A 23 -8.70 -7.28 -0.71
CA LEU A 23 -7.63 -7.95 0.05
C LEU A 23 -7.72 -7.60 1.54
N ALA A 24 -7.89 -6.32 1.89
CA ALA A 24 -8.01 -5.88 3.28
C ALA A 24 -9.18 -6.59 3.98
N LYS A 25 -10.35 -6.64 3.31
CA LYS A 25 -11.51 -7.38 3.85
C LYS A 25 -11.24 -8.87 4.01
N ARG A 26 -10.45 -9.46 3.14
CA ARG A 26 -10.14 -10.89 3.14
C ARG A 26 -9.18 -11.28 4.26
N PHE A 27 -8.18 -10.45 4.53
CA PHE A 27 -7.21 -10.67 5.60
C PHE A 27 -7.71 -10.20 6.98
N GLY A 28 -8.72 -9.33 7.03
CA GLY A 28 -9.29 -8.82 8.27
C GLY A 28 -8.27 -8.08 9.13
N ASP A 29 -8.13 -8.49 10.39
CA ASP A 29 -7.24 -7.85 11.37
C ASP A 29 -5.75 -8.18 11.14
N ASP A 30 -5.45 -9.14 10.25
CA ASP A 30 -4.08 -9.55 9.94
C ASP A 30 -3.41 -8.65 8.89
N VAL A 31 -4.09 -7.62 8.39
CA VAL A 31 -3.56 -6.74 7.37
C VAL A 31 -3.55 -5.28 7.77
N THR A 32 -2.46 -4.62 7.42
CA THR A 32 -2.36 -3.15 7.45
C THR A 32 -2.19 -2.62 6.03
N VAL A 33 -2.94 -1.59 5.68
CA VAL A 33 -2.82 -0.88 4.41
C VAL A 33 -2.08 0.43 4.64
N ILE A 34 -0.96 0.61 3.96
CA ILE A 34 -0.17 1.84 3.93
C ILE A 34 -0.39 2.51 2.58
N ARG A 35 -0.82 3.75 2.59
CA ARG A 35 -1.01 4.54 1.37
C ARG A 35 0.28 5.27 1.04
N HIS A 36 0.77 5.11 -0.18
CA HIS A 36 1.92 5.88 -0.66
C HIS A 36 1.65 7.38 -0.65
N ASP A 37 0.40 7.77 -0.86
CA ASP A 37 -0.02 9.17 -0.88
C ASP A 37 0.17 9.89 0.47
N ASP A 38 0.20 9.16 1.58
CA ASP A 38 0.53 9.73 2.90
C ASP A 38 2.02 10.12 3.01
N TYR A 39 2.84 9.64 2.09
CA TYR A 39 4.28 9.89 2.04
C TYR A 39 4.68 10.98 1.03
N TYR A 40 3.77 11.86 0.61
CA TYR A 40 4.21 13.08 -0.07
C TYR A 40 5.16 13.88 0.82
N LYS A 41 6.18 14.49 0.21
CA LYS A 41 7.14 15.33 0.94
C LYS A 41 6.47 16.54 1.56
N GLU A 42 7.00 16.96 2.69
CA GLU A 42 6.65 18.23 3.31
C GLU A 42 7.01 19.40 2.40
N GLN A 43 6.18 20.43 2.41
CA GLN A 43 6.33 21.63 1.59
C GLN A 43 6.04 22.90 2.39
N HIS A 44 6.39 22.91 3.65
CA HIS A 44 6.16 24.04 4.57
C HIS A 44 6.85 25.33 4.11
N ASP A 45 7.89 25.22 3.26
CA ASP A 45 8.63 26.32 2.65
C ASP A 45 7.88 26.98 1.48
N LYS A 46 6.79 26.37 0.98
CA LYS A 46 6.01 26.85 -0.16
C LYS A 46 4.67 27.43 0.26
N THR A 47 4.24 28.44 -0.48
CA THR A 47 2.88 28.97 -0.33
C THR A 47 1.84 27.97 -0.83
N TYR A 48 0.60 28.09 -0.38
CA TYR A 48 -0.52 27.25 -0.85
C TYR A 48 -0.66 27.29 -2.38
N ALA A 49 -0.52 28.48 -3.00
CA ALA A 49 -0.65 28.65 -4.45
C ALA A 49 0.47 27.93 -5.24
N GLU A 50 1.65 27.78 -4.68
CA GLU A 50 2.75 27.02 -5.26
C GLU A 50 2.52 25.53 -5.09
N ARG A 51 2.05 25.07 -3.93
CA ARG A 51 1.73 23.67 -3.66
C ARG A 51 0.65 23.14 -4.59
N VAL A 52 -0.42 23.88 -4.80
CA VAL A 52 -1.52 23.49 -5.72
C VAL A 52 -1.07 23.30 -7.16
N LYS A 53 -0.01 24.02 -7.59
CA LYS A 53 0.52 23.93 -8.95
C LYS A 53 1.55 22.81 -9.15
N GLN A 54 1.97 22.18 -8.08
CA GLN A 54 2.99 21.13 -8.16
C GLN A 54 2.44 19.87 -8.82
N ASN A 55 3.30 19.19 -9.58
CA ASN A 55 3.01 17.85 -10.07
C ASN A 55 3.25 16.83 -8.94
N TYR A 56 2.19 16.19 -8.49
CA TYR A 56 2.23 15.13 -7.48
C TYR A 56 2.37 13.72 -8.06
N ASP A 57 2.21 13.57 -9.38
CA ASP A 57 2.30 12.28 -10.07
C ASP A 57 3.73 11.99 -10.56
N CYS A 58 4.73 12.39 -9.78
CA CYS A 58 6.14 12.14 -10.08
C CYS A 58 6.88 11.56 -8.86
N PRO A 59 7.93 10.75 -9.06
CA PRO A 59 8.67 10.12 -7.96
C PRO A 59 9.26 11.09 -6.95
N GLU A 60 9.66 12.27 -7.42
CA GLU A 60 10.27 13.33 -6.62
C GLU A 60 9.33 13.93 -5.58
N ALA A 61 8.01 13.79 -5.80
CA ALA A 61 6.99 14.28 -4.88
C ALA A 61 6.91 13.43 -3.59
N PHE A 62 7.39 12.18 -3.63
CA PHE A 62 7.26 11.24 -2.53
C PHE A 62 8.53 11.14 -1.68
N ASP A 63 8.34 10.95 -0.38
CA ASP A 63 9.38 10.59 0.58
C ASP A 63 9.57 9.07 0.61
N THR A 64 10.07 8.54 -0.51
CA THR A 64 10.30 7.10 -0.69
C THR A 64 11.31 6.55 0.31
N ALA A 65 12.25 7.38 0.76
CA ALA A 65 13.24 6.98 1.77
C ALA A 65 12.57 6.70 3.12
N LEU A 66 11.68 7.57 3.56
CA LEU A 66 10.91 7.38 4.80
C LEU A 66 10.01 6.15 4.71
N LEU A 67 9.32 5.93 3.57
CA LEU A 67 8.51 4.72 3.38
C LEU A 67 9.36 3.45 3.47
N ALA A 68 10.53 3.43 2.83
CA ALA A 68 11.44 2.28 2.91
C ALA A 68 11.93 2.03 4.34
N GLU A 69 12.29 3.08 5.09
CA GLU A 69 12.64 2.97 6.51
C GLU A 69 11.49 2.38 7.34
N HIS A 70 10.28 2.87 7.14
CA HIS A 70 9.09 2.38 7.83
C HIS A 70 8.80 0.91 7.54
N LEU A 71 8.98 0.47 6.29
CA LEU A 71 8.84 -0.95 5.93
C LEU A 71 9.89 -1.82 6.62
N MET A 72 11.13 -1.35 6.75
CA MET A 72 12.18 -2.07 7.48
C MET A 72 11.83 -2.20 8.96
N LYS A 73 11.35 -1.13 9.62
CA LYS A 73 10.92 -1.14 11.01
C LYS A 73 9.77 -2.12 11.24
N LEU A 74 8.74 -2.07 10.39
CA LEU A 74 7.60 -3.00 10.49
C LEU A 74 8.05 -4.46 10.32
N ARG A 75 8.95 -4.77 9.38
CA ARG A 75 9.53 -6.11 9.23
C ARG A 75 10.36 -6.55 10.44
N ALA A 76 10.99 -5.60 11.13
CA ALA A 76 11.69 -5.87 12.40
C ALA A 76 10.72 -6.07 13.58
N GLY A 77 9.42 -5.89 13.39
CA GLY A 77 8.42 -6.01 14.45
C GLY A 77 8.21 -4.70 15.24
N GLU A 78 8.73 -3.59 14.74
CA GLU A 78 8.61 -2.27 15.36
C GLU A 78 7.40 -1.51 14.81
N SER A 79 6.77 -0.72 15.68
CA SER A 79 5.70 0.21 15.25
C SER A 79 6.30 1.45 14.58
N ILE A 80 5.53 2.08 13.70
CA ILE A 80 5.91 3.30 13.01
C ILE A 80 4.89 4.41 13.23
N GLU A 81 5.33 5.65 13.10
CA GLU A 81 4.49 6.84 13.01
C GLU A 81 4.32 7.22 11.54
N CYS A 82 3.28 6.64 10.91
CA CYS A 82 2.96 6.93 9.52
C CYS A 82 2.51 8.38 9.38
N PRO A 83 3.09 9.16 8.46
CA PRO A 83 2.65 10.52 8.21
C PRO A 83 1.20 10.56 7.72
N VAL A 84 0.55 11.70 7.87
CA VAL A 84 -0.78 11.97 7.34
C VAL A 84 -0.71 13.17 6.41
N TYR A 85 -1.05 12.95 5.14
CA TYR A 85 -1.12 14.04 4.16
C TYR A 85 -2.49 14.71 4.18
N ASP A 86 -2.51 16.04 4.28
CA ASP A 86 -3.74 16.83 4.27
C ASP A 86 -3.94 17.46 2.89
N TYR A 87 -4.89 16.90 2.14
CA TYR A 87 -5.25 17.39 0.80
C TYR A 87 -5.88 18.78 0.80
N THR A 88 -6.39 19.25 1.94
CA THR A 88 -7.01 20.58 2.02
C THR A 88 -6.00 21.71 2.00
N ILE A 89 -4.81 21.44 2.52
CA ILE A 89 -3.68 22.38 2.54
C ILE A 89 -2.56 22.01 1.56
N HIS A 90 -2.71 20.87 0.85
CA HIS A 90 -1.69 20.30 -0.03
C HIS A 90 -0.31 20.18 0.64
N ASP A 91 -0.30 19.62 1.86
CA ASP A 91 0.93 19.42 2.62
C ASP A 91 0.80 18.26 3.62
N ARG A 92 1.93 17.82 4.16
CA ARG A 92 1.96 16.87 5.27
C ARG A 92 1.48 17.58 6.55
N SER A 93 0.59 16.95 7.28
CA SER A 93 0.11 17.48 8.56
C SER A 93 1.07 17.12 9.69
N ASP A 94 0.96 17.83 10.83
CA ASP A 94 1.70 17.49 12.06
C ASP A 94 1.19 16.20 12.73
N LYS A 95 0.09 15.63 12.20
CA LYS A 95 -0.50 14.39 12.72
C LYS A 95 0.21 13.17 12.17
N VAL A 96 0.32 12.14 12.99
CA VAL A 96 0.80 10.83 12.60
C VAL A 96 -0.21 9.75 12.98
N THR A 97 -0.18 8.66 12.25
CA THR A 97 -0.96 7.46 12.58
C THR A 97 0.00 6.38 13.06
N LEU A 98 -0.18 5.92 14.31
CA LEU A 98 0.60 4.81 14.84
C LEU A 98 0.18 3.51 14.15
N ILE A 99 1.10 2.90 13.42
CA ILE A 99 0.92 1.61 12.75
C ILE A 99 1.76 0.56 13.47
N LYS A 100 1.10 -0.52 13.88
CA LYS A 100 1.74 -1.70 14.44
C LYS A 100 2.00 -2.73 13.34
N PRO A 101 3.04 -3.56 13.46
CA PRO A 101 3.29 -4.64 12.52
C PRO A 101 2.14 -5.65 12.53
N THR A 102 1.72 -6.05 11.33
CA THR A 102 0.72 -7.11 11.09
C THR A 102 1.33 -8.17 10.17
N PRO A 103 0.79 -9.40 10.13
CA PRO A 103 1.29 -10.46 9.24
C PRO A 103 1.33 -10.08 7.77
N VAL A 104 0.44 -9.19 7.32
CA VAL A 104 0.36 -8.72 5.93
C VAL A 104 0.41 -7.19 5.90
N LEU A 105 1.25 -6.64 5.03
CA LEU A 105 1.30 -5.21 4.71
C LEU A 105 0.92 -5.02 3.25
N ILE A 106 -0.02 -4.14 2.97
CA ILE A 106 -0.35 -3.70 1.61
C ILE A 106 0.13 -2.27 1.43
N ILE A 107 0.98 -2.05 0.43
CA ILE A 107 1.42 -0.72 0.02
C ILE A 107 0.66 -0.34 -1.25
N ASP A 108 -0.23 0.64 -1.11
CA ASP A 108 -1.12 1.11 -2.19
C ASP A 108 -0.68 2.47 -2.70
N GLY A 109 -0.41 2.61 -3.99
CA GLY A 109 -0.08 3.91 -4.58
C GLY A 109 0.19 3.87 -6.08
N ILE A 110 0.25 5.05 -6.70
CA ILE A 110 0.42 5.16 -8.15
C ILE A 110 1.82 4.74 -8.62
N LEU A 111 2.86 5.01 -7.83
CA LEU A 111 4.27 4.84 -8.20
C LEU A 111 5.04 3.85 -7.31
N VAL A 112 4.36 3.10 -6.43
CA VAL A 112 5.01 2.23 -5.44
C VAL A 112 5.91 1.15 -6.06
N LEU A 113 5.67 0.76 -7.30
CA LEU A 113 6.50 -0.20 -8.03
C LEU A 113 7.57 0.45 -8.90
N GLN A 114 7.70 1.77 -8.93
CA GLN A 114 8.69 2.46 -9.74
C GLN A 114 10.07 2.48 -9.08
N ASP A 115 10.14 2.68 -7.77
CA ASP A 115 11.39 2.68 -7.02
C ASP A 115 11.89 1.23 -6.81
N GLU A 116 13.14 0.96 -7.19
CA GLU A 116 13.74 -0.37 -7.10
C GLU A 116 13.88 -0.85 -5.67
N ARG A 117 14.20 0.04 -4.73
CA ARG A 117 14.35 -0.30 -3.30
C ARG A 117 13.03 -0.81 -2.74
N LEU A 118 11.92 -0.08 -3.01
CA LEU A 118 10.59 -0.52 -2.60
C LEU A 118 10.19 -1.83 -3.26
N ARG A 119 10.44 -1.98 -4.58
CA ARG A 119 10.15 -3.24 -5.28
C ARG A 119 10.86 -4.44 -4.67
N ASN A 120 12.12 -4.27 -4.25
CA ASN A 120 12.90 -5.34 -3.65
C ASN A 120 12.44 -5.70 -2.23
N MET A 121 11.72 -4.80 -1.56
CA MET A 121 11.10 -5.03 -0.26
C MET A 121 9.71 -5.65 -0.35
N MET A 122 9.14 -5.80 -1.54
CA MET A 122 7.81 -6.38 -1.75
C MET A 122 7.92 -7.83 -2.21
N ASP A 123 7.19 -8.70 -1.54
CA ASP A 123 7.11 -10.13 -1.86
C ASP A 123 6.16 -10.36 -3.04
N ILE A 124 5.06 -9.59 -3.09
CA ILE A 124 4.07 -9.63 -4.16
C ILE A 124 3.91 -8.24 -4.78
N LYS A 125 3.86 -8.18 -6.10
CA LYS A 125 3.75 -6.94 -6.88
C LYS A 125 2.57 -7.04 -7.83
N ILE A 126 1.58 -6.16 -7.66
CA ILE A 126 0.34 -6.14 -8.44
C ILE A 126 0.25 -4.83 -9.22
N PRO A 127 0.66 -4.80 -10.49
CA PRO A 127 0.40 -3.67 -11.36
C PRO A 127 -1.06 -3.73 -11.85
N VAL A 128 -1.85 -2.71 -11.54
CA VAL A 128 -3.24 -2.60 -11.98
C VAL A 128 -3.30 -1.68 -13.20
N ILE A 129 -3.38 -2.27 -14.38
CA ILE A 129 -3.28 -1.54 -15.66
C ILE A 129 -4.66 -1.16 -16.21
N TYR A 130 -5.72 -1.95 -15.92
CA TYR A 130 -7.08 -1.70 -16.42
C TYR A 130 -8.19 -2.30 -15.53
N ARG A 131 -9.39 -1.71 -15.65
CA ARG A 131 -10.63 -1.94 -14.90
C ARG A 131 -11.25 -3.36 -15.02
N TYR A 132 -10.62 -4.28 -15.74
CA TYR A 132 -11.15 -5.62 -16.04
C TYR A 132 -10.37 -6.78 -15.41
N ILE A 133 -9.54 -6.52 -14.41
CA ILE A 133 -8.85 -7.62 -13.74
C ILE A 133 -9.83 -8.28 -12.77
N ASN A 134 -10.31 -9.48 -13.14
CA ASN A 134 -11.07 -10.32 -12.21
C ASN A 134 -10.17 -10.65 -11.00
N PRO A 135 -10.59 -10.36 -9.76
CA PRO A 135 -9.80 -10.64 -8.55
C PRO A 135 -9.30 -12.09 -8.45
N ILE A 136 -10.05 -13.03 -9.03
CA ILE A 136 -9.69 -14.46 -9.11
C ILE A 136 -8.42 -14.68 -9.94
N PHE A 137 -8.20 -13.89 -11.01
CA PHE A 137 -7.02 -14.02 -11.87
C PHE A 137 -5.73 -13.58 -11.16
N ILE A 138 -5.83 -12.59 -10.27
CA ILE A 138 -4.69 -12.12 -9.45
C ILE A 138 -4.25 -13.23 -8.49
N LEU A 139 -5.19 -13.93 -7.85
CA LEU A 139 -4.88 -15.04 -6.94
C LEU A 139 -4.17 -16.21 -7.61
N ILE A 140 -4.49 -16.50 -8.87
CA ILE A 140 -3.86 -17.61 -9.64
C ILE A 140 -2.42 -17.26 -10.04
N SER A 141 -2.11 -15.98 -10.22
CA SER A 141 -0.77 -15.51 -10.62
C SER A 141 0.21 -15.33 -9.45
N ILE A 142 -0.29 -15.39 -8.21
CA ILE A 142 0.47 -15.18 -6.99
C ILE A 142 0.82 -16.55 -6.40
N LYS A 143 2.11 -16.93 -6.41
CA LYS A 143 2.60 -18.05 -5.59
C LYS A 143 2.59 -17.66 -4.10
N LEU A 144 1.43 -17.74 -3.49
CA LEU A 144 1.31 -17.57 -2.04
C LEU A 144 1.92 -18.77 -1.30
N PRO A 145 2.56 -18.55 -0.15
CA PRO A 145 2.99 -19.65 0.70
C PRO A 145 1.79 -20.53 1.10
N PRO A 146 1.99 -21.85 1.24
CA PRO A 146 0.90 -22.82 1.44
C PRO A 146 -0.05 -22.50 2.60
N VAL A 147 0.46 -21.91 3.66
CA VAL A 147 -0.31 -21.53 4.87
C VAL A 147 -1.34 -20.42 4.54
N LEU A 148 -0.96 -19.45 3.71
CA LEU A 148 -1.85 -18.37 3.28
C LEU A 148 -2.88 -18.85 2.24
N MET A 149 -2.50 -19.79 1.37
CA MET A 149 -3.42 -20.43 0.41
C MET A 149 -4.54 -21.16 1.14
N ALA A 150 -4.24 -21.90 2.20
CA ALA A 150 -5.25 -22.64 2.98
C ALA A 150 -6.30 -21.70 3.59
N SER A 151 -5.88 -20.55 4.12
CA SER A 151 -6.80 -19.54 4.69
C SER A 151 -7.66 -18.84 3.64
N LEU A 152 -7.12 -18.60 2.45
CA LEU A 152 -7.82 -17.95 1.33
C LEU A 152 -8.90 -18.85 0.71
N PHE A 153 -8.72 -20.17 0.73
CA PHE A 153 -9.66 -21.14 0.12
C PHE A 153 -10.62 -21.78 1.12
N SER A 154 -10.34 -21.73 2.43
CA SER A 154 -11.17 -22.35 3.49
C SER A 154 -12.61 -21.80 3.55
N THR A 155 -12.88 -20.60 3.05
CA THR A 155 -14.22 -20.00 3.07
C THR A 155 -14.95 -20.03 1.72
N ALA A 156 -14.32 -20.54 0.65
CA ALA A 156 -14.98 -20.69 -0.64
C ALA A 156 -15.85 -21.97 -0.71
N CYS A 157 -15.73 -22.87 0.26
CA CYS A 157 -16.52 -24.09 0.36
C CYS A 157 -17.60 -23.92 1.44
N GLY A 158 -18.50 -22.92 1.27
CA GLY A 158 -19.77 -22.86 1.97
C GLY A 158 -20.63 -24.00 1.47
N LYS A 159 -20.95 -24.97 2.33
CA LYS A 159 -21.91 -26.04 2.03
C LYS A 159 -23.23 -25.44 1.58
N PRO A 160 -23.85 -25.97 0.52
CA PRO A 160 -25.25 -25.67 0.27
C PRO A 160 -26.08 -26.31 1.40
N GLY A 161 -26.82 -25.48 2.11
CA GLY A 161 -27.93 -25.91 2.97
C GLY A 161 -29.20 -25.95 2.16
#